data_cc24996cef39b183bd8c9522883ec50a
#
_entry.id   cc24996cef39b183bd8c9522883ec50a
#
_cell.length_a   1.000
_cell.length_b   1.000
_cell.length_c   1.000
_cell.angle_alpha   90.00
_cell.angle_beta   90.00
_cell.angle_gamma   90.00
#
_symmetry.space_group_name_H-M   'P 1'
#
loop_
_entity.id
_entity.type
_entity.pdbx_description
1 polymer ?
#
loop_
_entity_poly.entity_id
_entity_poly.type
_entity_poly.pdbx_seq_one_letter_code
_entity_poly.pdbx_strand_id
1 'polypeptide(L)'
;MVKLPKSFGLIAPFATWMVLMATLPATATAYAVRTAVVAALLAAAAVSLKLKVESLKCWRWSDLLLGLAVGMAVFALWIFPEQFDWAWYRKWCIIGEGGTQAVAEAGAVMIAIRLIGSAFVISVAEELFFRKWLIGFAGFWWMVGLFAIEHDRWLVAAICGVIYGWLYLRRGLAAAIVAHATTNLILGFWVLGTGQWQFW
;
A
#
# COMPACT_ATOMS: atom_id res chain seq x y z
N MET A 1 -29.32 -4.42 -14.14
CA MET A 1 -28.01 -4.29 -13.50
C MET A 1 -27.54 -2.85 -13.63
N VAL A 2 -27.37 -2.14 -12.52
CA VAL A 2 -26.83 -0.77 -12.50
C VAL A 2 -25.36 -0.83 -12.93
N LYS A 3 -24.99 -0.18 -14.04
CA LYS A 3 -23.58 -0.03 -14.42
C LYS A 3 -22.93 1.03 -13.52
N LEU A 4 -22.13 0.60 -12.56
CA LEU A 4 -21.33 1.51 -11.76
C LEU A 4 -20.30 2.26 -12.64
N PRO A 5 -20.01 3.56 -12.35
CA PRO A 5 -18.97 4.30 -13.04
C PRO A 5 -17.61 3.58 -12.92
N LYS A 6 -16.77 3.67 -13.95
CA LYS A 6 -15.41 3.08 -13.91
C LYS A 6 -14.57 3.60 -12.71
N SER A 7 -14.76 4.85 -12.34
CA SER A 7 -14.13 5.46 -11.17
C SER A 7 -14.49 4.74 -9.85
N PHE A 8 -15.68 4.17 -9.74
CA PHE A 8 -16.08 3.43 -8.54
C PHE A 8 -15.12 2.26 -8.23
N GLY A 9 -14.76 1.46 -9.23
CA GLY A 9 -13.82 0.34 -9.05
C GLY A 9 -12.39 0.79 -8.69
N LEU A 10 -12.02 2.04 -8.97
CA LEU A 10 -10.71 2.60 -8.62
C LEU A 10 -10.71 3.21 -7.22
N ILE A 11 -11.85 3.70 -6.74
CA ILE A 11 -11.98 4.44 -5.47
C ILE A 11 -12.45 3.53 -4.34
N ALA A 12 -13.49 2.73 -4.59
CA ALA A 12 -14.19 2.00 -3.55
C ALA A 12 -13.32 1.06 -2.70
N PRO A 13 -12.36 0.30 -3.25
CA PRO A 13 -11.52 -0.58 -2.42
C PRO A 13 -10.76 0.20 -1.35
N PHE A 14 -10.06 1.27 -1.74
CA PHE A 14 -9.28 2.09 -0.81
C PHE A 14 -10.17 2.90 0.14
N ALA A 15 -11.21 3.55 -0.36
CA ALA A 15 -12.15 4.30 0.48
C ALA A 15 -12.82 3.40 1.54
N THR A 16 -13.20 2.18 1.17
CA THR A 16 -13.75 1.20 2.12
C THR A 16 -12.71 0.80 3.17
N TRP A 17 -11.45 0.60 2.78
CA TRP A 17 -10.38 0.36 3.73
C TRP A 17 -10.28 1.47 4.78
N MET A 18 -10.24 2.73 4.34
CA MET A 18 -10.17 3.90 5.23
C MET A 18 -11.36 3.99 6.18
N VAL A 19 -12.58 3.78 5.66
CA VAL A 19 -13.79 3.76 6.49
C VAL A 19 -13.74 2.65 7.54
N LEU A 20 -13.35 1.45 7.15
CA LEU A 20 -13.23 0.32 8.07
C LEU A 20 -12.08 0.49 9.07
N MET A 21 -11.01 1.19 8.71
CA MET A 21 -9.97 1.58 9.66
C MET A 21 -10.51 2.54 10.73
N ALA A 22 -11.31 3.51 10.33
CA ALA A 22 -11.87 4.50 11.25
C ALA A 22 -13.00 3.95 12.14
N THR A 23 -13.68 2.88 11.72
CA THR A 23 -14.90 2.38 12.40
C THR A 23 -14.72 1.07 13.16
N LEU A 24 -13.77 0.23 12.77
CA LEU A 24 -13.49 -1.04 13.42
C LEU A 24 -12.32 -0.91 14.42
N PRO A 25 -12.33 -1.69 15.51
CA PRO A 25 -11.24 -1.66 16.48
C PRO A 25 -9.91 -2.15 15.87
N ALA A 26 -8.79 -1.75 16.46
CA ALA A 26 -7.45 -2.16 16.03
C ALA A 26 -7.12 -3.58 16.51
N THR A 27 -7.85 -4.59 16.03
CA THR A 27 -7.66 -6.00 16.37
C THR A 27 -7.26 -6.83 15.15
N ALA A 28 -6.65 -7.99 15.37
CA ALA A 28 -6.29 -8.91 14.30
C ALA A 28 -7.52 -9.38 13.49
N THR A 29 -8.63 -9.66 14.17
CA THR A 29 -9.90 -10.05 13.51
C THR A 29 -10.44 -8.92 12.63
N ALA A 30 -10.45 -7.68 13.13
CA ALA A 30 -10.90 -6.53 12.35
C ALA A 30 -10.00 -6.29 11.13
N TYR A 31 -8.69 -6.51 11.25
CA TYR A 31 -7.77 -6.48 10.12
C TYR A 31 -8.12 -7.54 9.07
N ALA A 32 -8.38 -8.78 9.50
CA ALA A 32 -8.76 -9.85 8.59
C ALA A 32 -10.09 -9.55 7.86
N VAL A 33 -11.09 -9.00 8.57
CA VAL A 33 -12.36 -8.57 7.97
C VAL A 33 -12.13 -7.46 6.94
N ARG A 34 -11.37 -6.43 7.27
CA ARG A 34 -11.02 -5.34 6.33
C ARG A 34 -10.36 -5.89 5.07
N THR A 35 -9.36 -6.75 5.25
CA THR A 35 -8.63 -7.38 4.14
C THR A 35 -9.57 -8.19 3.24
N ALA A 36 -10.46 -9.01 3.81
CA ALA A 36 -11.40 -9.83 3.06
C ALA A 36 -12.40 -8.96 2.26
N VAL A 37 -12.97 -7.92 2.89
CA VAL A 37 -13.91 -7.00 2.23
C VAL A 37 -13.24 -6.28 1.06
N VAL A 38 -12.04 -5.74 1.28
CA VAL A 38 -11.32 -5.01 0.22
C VAL A 38 -10.87 -5.94 -0.88
N ALA A 39 -10.42 -7.17 -0.57
CA ALA A 39 -10.10 -8.17 -1.58
C ALA A 39 -11.33 -8.52 -2.46
N ALA A 40 -12.50 -8.66 -1.87
CA ALA A 40 -13.76 -8.89 -2.61
C ALA A 40 -14.10 -7.70 -3.53
N LEU A 41 -13.92 -6.47 -3.05
CA LEU A 41 -14.12 -5.26 -3.87
C LEU A 41 -13.10 -5.16 -5.02
N LEU A 42 -11.84 -5.53 -4.79
CA LEU A 42 -10.83 -5.58 -5.85
C LEU A 42 -11.16 -6.64 -6.90
N ALA A 43 -11.63 -7.82 -6.49
CA ALA A 43 -12.09 -8.85 -7.41
C ALA A 43 -13.29 -8.37 -8.27
N ALA A 44 -14.27 -7.72 -7.64
CA ALA A 44 -15.40 -7.12 -8.35
C ALA A 44 -14.95 -5.97 -9.29
N ALA A 45 -13.99 -5.14 -8.86
CA ALA A 45 -13.40 -4.10 -9.68
C ALA A 45 -12.65 -4.68 -10.89
N ALA A 46 -11.88 -5.74 -10.72
CA ALA A 46 -11.18 -6.41 -11.81
C ALA A 46 -12.14 -6.90 -12.90
N VAL A 47 -13.28 -7.46 -12.51
CA VAL A 47 -14.34 -7.90 -13.45
C VAL A 47 -15.00 -6.69 -14.12
N SER A 48 -15.39 -5.66 -13.36
CA SER A 48 -16.14 -4.49 -13.87
C SER A 48 -15.29 -3.59 -14.77
N LEU A 49 -14.02 -3.41 -14.44
CA LEU A 49 -13.07 -2.60 -15.22
C LEU A 49 -12.57 -3.34 -16.46
N LYS A 50 -12.98 -4.63 -16.64
CA LYS A 50 -12.40 -5.49 -17.68
C LYS A 50 -10.87 -5.30 -17.65
N LEU A 51 -10.29 -5.37 -16.46
CA LEU A 51 -8.84 -5.47 -16.34
C LEU A 51 -8.46 -6.74 -17.08
N LYS A 52 -8.46 -6.61 -18.41
CA LYS A 52 -8.13 -7.71 -19.29
C LYS A 52 -6.73 -8.14 -18.89
N VAL A 53 -6.57 -9.43 -18.68
CA VAL A 53 -5.26 -10.09 -18.62
C VAL A 53 -4.38 -9.66 -19.81
N GLU A 54 -4.99 -9.18 -20.90
CA GLU A 54 -4.33 -8.54 -22.04
C GLU A 54 -3.61 -7.22 -21.70
N SER A 55 -4.08 -6.43 -20.71
CA SER A 55 -3.29 -5.29 -20.22
C SER A 55 -2.10 -5.75 -19.37
N LEU A 56 -2.13 -6.99 -18.88
CA LEU A 56 -1.01 -7.65 -18.24
C LEU A 56 -0.06 -8.31 -19.28
N LYS A 57 -0.49 -8.52 -20.51
CA LYS A 57 0.38 -9.02 -21.61
C LYS A 57 1.45 -8.03 -22.04
N CYS A 58 1.33 -6.76 -21.64
CA CYS A 58 2.37 -5.75 -21.84
C CYS A 58 3.43 -5.76 -20.71
N TRP A 59 3.40 -6.74 -19.80
CA TRP A 59 4.41 -6.88 -18.76
C TRP A 59 5.74 -7.26 -19.39
N ARG A 60 6.65 -6.31 -19.43
CA ARG A 60 8.04 -6.58 -19.78
C ARG A 60 8.72 -7.10 -18.51
N TRP A 61 9.49 -8.15 -18.63
CA TRP A 61 10.31 -8.65 -17.51
C TRP A 61 11.15 -7.54 -16.88
N SER A 62 11.61 -6.58 -17.70
CA SER A 62 12.34 -5.38 -17.22
C SER A 62 11.51 -4.52 -16.27
N ASP A 63 10.19 -4.42 -16.43
CA ASP A 63 9.32 -3.61 -15.57
C ASP A 63 9.07 -4.31 -14.24
N LEU A 64 8.98 -5.65 -14.26
CA LEU A 64 8.91 -6.47 -13.04
C LEU A 64 10.22 -6.35 -12.24
N LEU A 65 11.37 -6.56 -12.87
CA LEU A 65 12.67 -6.46 -12.22
C LEU A 65 12.93 -5.05 -11.67
N LEU A 66 12.54 -4.01 -12.42
CA LEU A 66 12.63 -2.63 -11.96
C LEU A 66 11.71 -2.40 -10.75
N GLY A 67 10.48 -2.89 -10.80
CA GLY A 67 9.55 -2.82 -9.66
C GLY A 67 10.12 -3.46 -8.41
N LEU A 68 10.67 -4.68 -8.53
CA LEU A 68 11.33 -5.37 -7.41
C LEU A 68 12.52 -4.54 -6.85
N ALA A 69 13.39 -4.03 -7.73
CA ALA A 69 14.55 -3.23 -7.31
C ALA A 69 14.12 -1.92 -6.62
N VAL A 70 13.13 -1.21 -7.18
CA VAL A 70 12.57 -0.01 -6.56
C VAL A 70 11.91 -0.33 -5.24
N GLY A 71 11.16 -1.42 -5.12
CA GLY A 71 10.52 -1.82 -3.87
C GLY A 71 11.55 -2.14 -2.77
N MET A 72 12.64 -2.79 -3.09
CA MET A 72 13.75 -3.02 -2.14
C MET A 72 14.41 -1.70 -1.71
N ALA A 73 14.64 -0.78 -2.64
CA ALA A 73 15.21 0.53 -2.32
C ALA A 73 14.28 1.37 -1.44
N VAL A 74 12.97 1.35 -1.72
CA VAL A 74 11.96 2.03 -0.90
C VAL A 74 11.84 1.40 0.47
N PHE A 75 11.91 0.08 0.60
CA PHE A 75 11.97 -0.58 1.91
C PHE A 75 13.17 -0.06 2.73
N ALA A 76 14.37 -0.04 2.15
CA ALA A 76 15.55 0.49 2.84
C ALA A 76 15.35 1.96 3.25
N LEU A 77 14.79 2.78 2.37
CA LEU A 77 14.47 4.18 2.65
C LEU A 77 13.45 4.31 3.81
N TRP A 78 12.46 3.41 3.87
CA TRP A 78 11.40 3.44 4.88
C TRP A 78 11.92 3.22 6.29
N ILE A 79 12.84 2.27 6.47
CA ILE A 79 13.39 1.94 7.80
C ILE A 79 14.57 2.84 8.18
N PHE A 80 15.31 3.37 7.20
CA PHE A 80 16.59 4.04 7.38
C PHE A 80 16.58 5.15 8.46
N PRO A 81 15.65 6.12 8.48
CA PRO A 81 15.73 7.22 9.44
C PRO A 81 15.64 6.78 10.91
N GLU A 82 14.89 5.70 11.17
CA GLU A 82 14.72 5.19 12.53
C GLU A 82 15.86 4.26 12.99
N GLN A 83 16.58 3.63 12.04
CA GLN A 83 17.76 2.85 12.36
C GLN A 83 18.93 3.72 12.88
N PHE A 84 18.98 4.99 12.49
CA PHE A 84 20.00 5.94 12.92
C PHE A 84 19.56 6.86 14.06
N ASP A 85 18.39 6.61 14.64
CA ASP A 85 17.88 7.30 15.81
C ASP A 85 17.84 8.85 15.67
N TRP A 86 17.48 9.31 14.49
CA TRP A 86 17.40 10.76 14.24
C TRP A 86 16.26 11.40 15.03
N ALA A 87 16.63 12.08 16.14
CA ALA A 87 15.67 12.71 17.04
C ALA A 87 14.75 13.73 16.34
N TRP A 88 15.29 14.51 15.38
CA TRP A 88 14.50 15.46 14.59
C TRP A 88 13.45 14.76 13.74
N TYR A 89 13.80 13.59 13.14
CA TYR A 89 12.89 12.81 12.31
C TYR A 89 11.73 12.28 13.16
N ARG A 90 12.02 11.65 14.28
CA ARG A 90 10.96 11.17 15.18
C ARG A 90 10.06 12.29 15.65
N LYS A 91 10.62 13.43 16.00
CA LYS A 91 9.86 14.58 16.51
C LYS A 91 8.93 15.20 15.47
N TRP A 92 9.35 15.28 14.19
CA TRP A 92 8.67 16.07 13.18
C TRP A 92 8.05 15.27 12.06
N CYS A 93 8.49 14.03 11.84
CA CYS A 93 8.10 13.23 10.68
C CYS A 93 7.27 11.99 11.02
N ILE A 94 7.08 11.68 12.31
CA ILE A 94 6.24 10.58 12.77
C ILE A 94 5.04 11.17 13.53
N ILE A 95 3.82 10.79 13.08
CA ILE A 95 2.54 11.27 13.62
C ILE A 95 1.81 10.07 14.24
N GLY A 96 2.18 9.48 15.22
CA GLY A 96 1.52 8.32 15.80
C GLY A 96 2.51 7.29 16.32
N GLU A 97 1.99 6.31 17.03
CA GLU A 97 2.85 5.31 17.65
C GLU A 97 3.16 4.12 16.71
N GLY A 98 2.53 4.09 15.53
CA GLY A 98 2.68 2.99 14.56
C GLY A 98 2.08 1.67 15.06
N GLY A 99 2.28 0.63 14.30
CA GLY A 99 1.80 -0.72 14.34
C GLY A 99 1.36 -1.41 15.62
N THR A 100 0.73 -2.56 15.48
CA THR A 100 0.23 -3.32 16.62
C THR A 100 0.86 -4.71 16.68
N GLN A 101 1.42 -5.07 17.81
CA GLN A 101 1.86 -6.44 18.13
C GLN A 101 0.68 -7.42 18.22
N ALA A 102 -0.55 -6.92 18.33
CA ALA A 102 -1.77 -7.74 18.46
C ALA A 102 -1.96 -8.80 17.35
N VAL A 103 -1.44 -8.53 16.15
CA VAL A 103 -1.51 -9.52 15.06
C VAL A 103 -0.55 -10.69 15.28
N ALA A 104 0.65 -10.43 15.82
CA ALA A 104 1.60 -11.50 16.14
C ALA A 104 1.08 -12.41 17.25
N GLU A 105 0.44 -11.83 18.27
CA GLU A 105 -0.17 -12.55 19.38
C GLU A 105 -1.36 -13.41 18.93
N ALA A 106 -2.01 -13.04 17.84
CA ALA A 106 -3.13 -13.79 17.26
C ALA A 106 -2.71 -15.05 16.46
N GLY A 107 -1.39 -15.31 16.31
CA GLY A 107 -0.83 -16.53 15.75
C GLY A 107 -0.57 -16.50 14.24
N ALA A 108 0.03 -17.57 13.72
CA ALA A 108 0.61 -17.67 12.37
C ALA A 108 -0.40 -17.37 11.25
N VAL A 109 -1.67 -17.76 11.38
CA VAL A 109 -2.70 -17.50 10.37
C VAL A 109 -2.94 -16.00 10.23
N MET A 110 -3.02 -15.26 11.33
CA MET A 110 -3.23 -13.81 11.29
C MET A 110 -2.00 -13.07 10.78
N ILE A 111 -0.79 -13.56 11.07
CA ILE A 111 0.45 -13.07 10.46
C ILE A 111 0.40 -13.23 8.94
N ALA A 112 0.01 -14.41 8.44
CA ALA A 112 -0.12 -14.64 7.01
C ALA A 112 -1.16 -13.72 6.36
N ILE A 113 -2.33 -13.55 6.99
CA ILE A 113 -3.36 -12.61 6.53
C ILE A 113 -2.82 -11.18 6.50
N ARG A 114 -2.04 -10.78 7.51
CA ARG A 114 -1.43 -9.44 7.56
C ARG A 114 -0.41 -9.24 6.44
N LEU A 115 0.47 -10.19 6.21
CA LEU A 115 1.45 -10.16 5.12
C LEU A 115 0.78 -10.07 3.75
N ILE A 116 -0.20 -10.95 3.49
CA ILE A 116 -0.93 -10.97 2.22
C ILE A 116 -1.76 -9.68 2.07
N GLY A 117 -2.42 -9.26 3.13
CA GLY A 117 -3.25 -8.06 3.15
C GLY A 117 -2.45 -6.80 2.83
N SER A 118 -1.34 -6.58 3.54
CA SER A 118 -0.50 -5.40 3.34
C SER A 118 0.21 -5.41 1.99
N ALA A 119 0.78 -6.55 1.59
CA ALA A 119 1.56 -6.62 0.37
C ALA A 119 0.71 -6.64 -0.92
N PHE A 120 -0.43 -7.34 -0.93
CA PHE A 120 -1.16 -7.57 -2.17
C PHE A 120 -2.55 -6.94 -2.20
N VAL A 121 -3.25 -6.83 -1.08
CA VAL A 121 -4.60 -6.27 -1.08
C VAL A 121 -4.53 -4.74 -0.98
N ILE A 122 -3.86 -4.23 0.03
CA ILE A 122 -3.82 -2.79 0.26
C ILE A 122 -2.94 -2.09 -0.75
N SER A 123 -1.75 -2.60 -1.06
CA SER A 123 -0.91 -2.00 -2.11
C SER A 123 -1.66 -1.87 -3.44
N VAL A 124 -2.44 -2.88 -3.85
CA VAL A 124 -3.23 -2.79 -5.08
C VAL A 124 -4.34 -1.74 -4.95
N ALA A 125 -5.06 -1.70 -3.82
CA ALA A 125 -6.12 -0.71 -3.60
C ALA A 125 -5.57 0.72 -3.63
N GLU A 126 -4.44 0.96 -2.98
CA GLU A 126 -3.76 2.25 -2.96
C GLU A 126 -3.24 2.66 -4.35
N GLU A 127 -2.60 1.76 -5.08
CA GLU A 127 -2.10 2.08 -6.42
C GLU A 127 -3.23 2.40 -7.41
N LEU A 128 -4.37 1.69 -7.30
CA LEU A 128 -5.56 2.02 -8.09
C LEU A 128 -6.12 3.41 -7.74
N PHE A 129 -6.18 3.72 -6.45
CA PHE A 129 -6.69 5.00 -5.97
C PHE A 129 -5.70 6.14 -6.26
N PHE A 130 -4.48 6.09 -5.72
CA PHE A 130 -3.53 7.19 -5.79
C PHE A 130 -2.96 7.37 -7.19
N ARG A 131 -2.51 6.30 -7.87
CA ARG A 131 -1.82 6.43 -9.15
C ARG A 131 -2.80 6.42 -10.32
N LYS A 132 -3.74 5.45 -10.35
CA LYS A 132 -4.62 5.32 -11.51
C LYS A 132 -5.74 6.36 -11.53
N TRP A 133 -6.30 6.71 -10.36
CA TRP A 133 -7.40 7.66 -10.29
C TRP A 133 -6.94 9.08 -9.91
N LEU A 134 -6.27 9.26 -8.79
CA LEU A 134 -6.03 10.57 -8.20
C LEU A 134 -5.05 11.43 -9.01
N ILE A 135 -3.99 10.83 -9.59
CA ILE A 135 -3.09 11.59 -10.50
C ILE A 135 -3.90 12.19 -11.66
N GLY A 136 -4.82 11.40 -12.25
CA GLY A 136 -5.65 11.87 -13.36
C GLY A 136 -6.72 12.88 -12.94
N PHE A 137 -7.19 12.84 -11.69
CA PHE A 137 -8.24 13.70 -11.15
C PHE A 137 -7.69 15.01 -10.59
N ALA A 138 -6.65 14.96 -9.76
CA ALA A 138 -6.15 16.11 -9.00
C ALA A 138 -4.69 16.48 -9.32
N GLY A 139 -3.97 15.60 -10.01
CA GLY A 139 -2.57 15.82 -10.37
C GLY A 139 -1.56 15.16 -9.42
N PHE A 140 -0.30 15.17 -9.88
CA PHE A 140 0.80 14.42 -9.24
C PHE A 140 1.09 14.88 -7.80
N TRP A 141 1.20 16.18 -7.56
CA TRP A 141 1.58 16.69 -6.24
C TRP A 141 0.47 16.58 -5.19
N TRP A 142 -0.79 16.66 -5.60
CA TRP A 142 -1.91 16.34 -4.72
C TRP A 142 -1.91 14.87 -4.33
N MET A 143 -1.62 13.99 -5.27
CA MET A 143 -1.47 12.57 -4.97
C MET A 143 -0.33 12.33 -3.96
N VAL A 144 0.84 12.95 -4.14
CA VAL A 144 1.96 12.84 -3.20
C VAL A 144 1.58 13.34 -1.81
N GLY A 145 0.93 14.52 -1.72
CA GLY A 145 0.51 15.09 -0.43
C GLY A 145 -0.51 14.21 0.30
N LEU A 146 -1.54 13.72 -0.39
CA LEU A 146 -2.56 12.86 0.22
C LEU A 146 -1.99 11.49 0.60
N PHE A 147 -1.10 10.91 -0.19
CA PHE A 147 -0.41 9.68 0.16
C PHE A 147 0.49 9.86 1.40
N ALA A 148 1.13 11.03 1.52
CA ALA A 148 1.97 11.33 2.67
C ALA A 148 1.20 11.41 3.99
N ILE A 149 0.09 12.16 4.00
CA ILE A 149 -0.69 12.38 5.24
C ILE A 149 -1.52 11.16 5.67
N GLU A 150 -1.69 10.17 4.82
CA GLU A 150 -2.32 8.89 5.18
C GLU A 150 -1.39 8.01 6.03
N HIS A 151 -0.09 8.28 6.01
CA HIS A 151 0.92 7.47 6.69
C HIS A 151 1.48 8.17 7.93
N ASP A 152 1.67 7.44 9.02
CA ASP A 152 2.28 7.96 10.24
C ASP A 152 3.68 8.56 10.01
N ARG A 153 4.41 8.05 9.02
CA ARG A 153 5.75 8.50 8.60
C ARG A 153 5.67 9.37 7.36
N TRP A 154 4.99 10.51 7.48
CA TRP A 154 4.58 11.34 6.35
C TRP A 154 5.73 11.74 5.41
N LEU A 155 6.92 12.06 5.92
CA LEU A 155 8.04 12.51 5.08
C LEU A 155 8.56 11.39 4.17
N VAL A 156 8.79 10.21 4.73
CA VAL A 156 9.21 9.06 3.92
C VAL A 156 8.09 8.64 2.98
N ALA A 157 6.83 8.66 3.44
CA ALA A 157 5.69 8.40 2.59
C ALA A 157 5.57 9.39 1.42
N ALA A 158 5.88 10.69 1.63
CA ALA A 158 5.95 11.66 0.54
C ALA A 158 7.00 11.27 -0.51
N ILE A 159 8.20 10.88 -0.07
CA ILE A 159 9.27 10.42 -0.98
C ILE A 159 8.84 9.14 -1.73
N CYS A 160 8.23 8.18 -1.03
CA CYS A 160 7.66 6.98 -1.65
C CYS A 160 6.56 7.32 -2.65
N GLY A 161 5.70 8.28 -2.32
CA GLY A 161 4.67 8.81 -3.21
C GLY A 161 5.25 9.34 -4.52
N VAL A 162 6.34 10.10 -4.44
CA VAL A 162 7.08 10.58 -5.63
C VAL A 162 7.66 9.41 -6.43
N ILE A 163 8.34 8.46 -5.77
CA ILE A 163 9.01 7.34 -6.43
C ILE A 163 7.98 6.45 -7.15
N TYR A 164 6.93 6.00 -6.46
CA TYR A 164 5.89 5.14 -7.06
C TYR A 164 5.08 5.89 -8.11
N GLY A 165 4.78 7.18 -7.87
CA GLY A 165 4.09 8.02 -8.85
C GLY A 165 4.91 8.19 -10.13
N TRP A 166 6.22 8.45 -10.02
CA TRP A 166 7.13 8.50 -11.17
C TRP A 166 7.24 7.15 -11.88
N LEU A 167 7.35 6.05 -11.13
CA LEU A 167 7.39 4.70 -11.69
C LEU A 167 6.11 4.38 -12.46
N TYR A 168 4.93 4.75 -11.91
CA TYR A 168 3.66 4.64 -12.60
C TYR A 168 3.63 5.41 -13.93
N LEU A 169 4.08 6.66 -13.93
CA LEU A 169 4.07 7.50 -15.14
C LEU A 169 5.02 6.99 -16.22
N ARG A 170 6.11 6.31 -15.84
CA ARG A 170 7.14 5.82 -16.79
C ARG A 170 6.95 4.37 -17.22
N ARG A 171 6.39 3.53 -16.36
CA ARG A 171 6.32 2.07 -16.54
C ARG A 171 4.93 1.48 -16.36
N GLY A 172 3.97 2.30 -15.95
CA GLY A 172 2.59 1.91 -15.75
C GLY A 172 2.28 1.33 -14.38
N LEU A 173 0.99 1.03 -14.18
CA LEU A 173 0.42 0.63 -12.90
C LEU A 173 1.04 -0.65 -12.34
N ALA A 174 1.34 -1.61 -13.19
CA ALA A 174 1.88 -2.90 -12.77
C ALA A 174 3.25 -2.77 -12.10
N ALA A 175 4.16 -1.95 -12.65
CA ALA A 175 5.46 -1.71 -12.05
C ALA A 175 5.34 -1.03 -10.67
N ALA A 176 4.43 -0.07 -10.53
CA ALA A 176 4.15 0.59 -9.25
C ALA A 176 3.57 -0.39 -8.21
N ILE A 177 2.60 -1.24 -8.60
CA ILE A 177 2.05 -2.29 -7.73
C ILE A 177 3.15 -3.26 -7.28
N VAL A 178 4.00 -3.73 -8.19
CA VAL A 178 5.10 -4.64 -7.84
C VAL A 178 6.07 -3.97 -6.86
N ALA A 179 6.45 -2.72 -7.09
CA ALA A 179 7.34 -1.99 -6.19
C ALA A 179 6.72 -1.85 -4.79
N HIS A 180 5.49 -1.39 -4.71
CA HIS A 180 4.77 -1.21 -3.44
C HIS A 180 4.56 -2.54 -2.70
N ALA A 181 4.09 -3.57 -3.39
CA ALA A 181 3.92 -4.91 -2.83
C ALA A 181 5.25 -5.48 -2.29
N THR A 182 6.34 -5.29 -3.03
CA THR A 182 7.68 -5.72 -2.60
C THR A 182 8.13 -4.99 -1.33
N THR A 183 7.93 -3.67 -1.27
CA THR A 183 8.24 -2.89 -0.07
C THR A 183 7.50 -3.44 1.14
N ASN A 184 6.18 -3.60 1.04
CA ASN A 184 5.34 -4.05 2.16
C ASN A 184 5.64 -5.50 2.56
N LEU A 185 5.94 -6.37 1.61
CA LEU A 185 6.29 -7.76 1.90
C LEU A 185 7.62 -7.86 2.66
N ILE A 186 8.65 -7.16 2.19
CA ILE A 186 9.96 -7.15 2.85
C ILE A 186 9.84 -6.50 4.22
N LEU A 187 9.09 -5.41 4.34
CA LEU A 187 8.83 -4.74 5.61
C LEU A 187 8.14 -5.66 6.61
N GLY A 188 7.15 -6.43 6.18
CA GLY A 188 6.48 -7.41 7.03
C GLY A 188 7.45 -8.50 7.53
N PHE A 189 8.30 -9.07 6.66
CA PHE A 189 9.33 -10.02 7.08
C PHE A 189 10.38 -9.37 7.99
N TRP A 190 10.76 -8.13 7.73
CA TRP A 190 11.66 -7.36 8.59
C TRP A 190 11.09 -7.22 10.00
N VAL A 191 9.83 -6.81 10.12
CA VAL A 191 9.16 -6.67 11.43
C VAL A 191 9.13 -8.00 12.18
N LEU A 192 8.78 -9.10 11.50
CA LEU A 192 8.75 -10.42 12.10
C LEU A 192 10.14 -10.88 12.58
N GLY A 193 11.20 -10.55 11.83
CA GLY A 193 12.57 -10.94 12.17
C GLY A 193 13.22 -10.08 13.24
N THR A 194 12.83 -8.80 13.34
CA THR A 194 13.48 -7.83 14.25
C THR A 194 12.64 -7.44 15.45
N GLY A 195 11.34 -7.72 15.44
CA GLY A 195 10.41 -7.26 16.46
C GLY A 195 10.13 -5.75 16.45
N GLN A 196 10.47 -5.05 15.37
CA GLN A 196 10.22 -3.61 15.24
C GLN A 196 8.79 -3.32 14.80
N TRP A 197 7.84 -3.58 15.71
CA TRP A 197 6.40 -3.52 15.44
C TRP A 197 5.88 -2.14 15.06
N GLN A 198 6.63 -1.06 15.37
CA GLN A 198 6.26 0.30 14.99
C GLN A 198 6.14 0.51 13.47
N PHE A 199 6.69 -0.40 12.67
CA PHE A 199 6.59 -0.34 11.20
C PHE A 199 5.40 -1.12 10.62
N TRP A 200 4.54 -1.70 11.48
CA TRP A 200 3.51 -2.64 10.94
C TRP A 200 2.08 -2.38 11.39
#